data_f828959572e0280f5ef586b42a4d011b
#
_entry.id   f828959572e0280f5ef586b42a4d011b
#
_cell.length_a   1.000
_cell.length_b   1.000
_cell.length_c   1.000
_cell.angle_alpha   90.00
_cell.angle_beta   90.00
_cell.angle_gamma   90.00
#
_symmetry.space_group_name_H-M   'P 1'
#
loop_
_entity.id
_entity.type
_entity.pdbx_description
1 polymer ?
#
loop_
_entity_poly.entity_id
_entity_poly.type
_entity_poly.pdbx_seq_one_letter_code
_entity_poly.pdbx_strand_id
1 'polypeptide(L)' 'MFDNYEEVDNTFEVTVADNGFVLKFNAKEIGKDDSWSSDVSFVFSNLDELSTAIDALKELM' A
#
# COMPACT_ATOMS: atom_id res chain seq x y z
N MET A 1 8.49 0.91 -5.59
CA MET A 1 8.02 0.12 -4.44
C MET A 1 6.75 -0.67 -4.75
N PHE A 2 5.80 -0.07 -5.43
CA PHE A 2 4.54 -0.74 -5.80
C PHE A 2 4.47 -1.01 -7.30
N ASP A 3 5.54 -1.55 -7.87
CA ASP A 3 5.71 -1.68 -9.32
C ASP A 3 4.79 -2.71 -9.95
N ASN A 4 4.29 -3.66 -9.18
CA ASN A 4 3.39 -4.70 -9.68
C ASN A 4 1.91 -4.32 -9.60
N TYR A 5 1.59 -3.09 -9.21
CA TYR A 5 0.22 -2.61 -9.16
C TYR A 5 -0.04 -1.57 -10.24
N GLU A 6 -1.17 -1.71 -10.89
CA GLU A 6 -1.61 -0.80 -11.95
C GLU A 6 -2.37 0.38 -11.38
N GLU A 7 -3.21 0.12 -10.39
CA GLU A 7 -4.03 1.11 -9.71
C GLU A 7 -4.12 0.80 -8.24
N VAL A 8 -4.32 1.84 -7.44
CA VAL A 8 -4.54 1.74 -6.00
C VAL A 8 -5.80 2.53 -5.67
N ASP A 9 -6.62 1.98 -4.80
CA ASP A 9 -7.80 2.67 -4.28
C ASP A 9 -7.36 3.99 -3.64
N ASN A 10 -8.22 5.00 -3.70
CA ASN A 10 -7.92 6.32 -3.16
C ASN A 10 -8.01 6.39 -1.63
N THR A 11 -8.19 5.27 -0.97
CA THR A 11 -8.19 5.19 0.49
C THR A 11 -7.16 4.17 0.96
N PHE A 12 -6.56 4.44 2.10
CA PHE A 12 -5.65 3.50 2.73
C PHE A 12 -5.76 3.66 4.25
N GLU A 13 -5.30 2.64 4.96
CA GLU A 13 -5.36 2.61 6.41
C GLU A 13 -3.97 2.35 6.98
N VAL A 14 -3.62 3.07 8.05
CA VAL A 14 -2.38 2.86 8.78
C VAL A 14 -2.71 2.43 10.20
N THR A 15 -2.13 1.32 10.62
CA THR A 15 -2.28 0.81 11.99
C THR A 15 -0.92 0.84 12.66
N VAL A 16 -0.86 1.38 13.86
CA VAL A 16 0.36 1.40 14.66
C VAL A 16 0.41 0.11 15.49
N ALA A 17 1.51 -0.62 15.34
CA ALA A 17 1.78 -1.83 16.11
C ALA A 17 2.96 -1.57 17.05
N ASP A 18 3.17 -2.47 18.02
CA ASP A 18 4.24 -2.32 19.01
C ASP A 18 5.62 -2.24 18.38
N ASN A 19 5.82 -2.91 17.26
CA ASN A 19 7.12 -3.03 16.61
C ASN A 19 7.13 -2.44 15.20
N GLY A 20 6.19 -1.57 14.87
CA GLY A 20 6.19 -0.95 13.55
C GLY A 20 4.84 -0.40 13.13
N PHE A 21 4.70 -0.22 11.82
CA PHE A 21 3.51 0.35 11.21
C PHE A 21 3.00 -0.60 10.11
N VAL A 22 1.68 -0.77 10.05
CA VAL A 22 1.05 -1.59 9.01
C VAL A 22 0.26 -0.67 8.09
N LEU A 23 0.58 -0.72 6.80
CA LEU A 23 -0.14 0.01 5.77
C LEU A 23 -1.02 -0.97 5.00
N LYS A 24 -2.31 -0.69 4.94
CA LYS A 24 -3.29 -1.52 4.22
C LYS A 24 -3.99 -0.70 3.16
N PHE A 25 -4.18 -1.29 2.00
CA PHE A 25 -4.91 -0.66 0.91
C PHE A 25 -5.42 -1.72 -0.06
N ASN A 26 -6.31 -1.32 -0.96
CA ASN A 26 -6.78 -2.17 -2.04
C ASN A 26 -6.08 -1.76 -3.33
N ALA A 27 -5.65 -2.72 -4.11
CA ALA A 27 -4.91 -2.45 -5.33
C ALA A 27 -5.28 -3.42 -6.44
N LYS A 28 -5.05 -2.99 -7.68
CA LYS A 28 -5.23 -3.80 -8.86
C LYS A 28 -3.85 -4.14 -9.42
N GLU A 29 -3.54 -5.42 -9.53
CA GLU A 29 -2.25 -5.88 -10.05
C GLU A 29 -2.17 -5.75 -11.57
N ILE A 30 -0.98 -5.45 -12.07
CA ILE A 30 -0.72 -5.39 -13.51
C ILE A 30 -0.86 -6.80 -14.08
N GLY A 31 -1.60 -6.90 -15.19
CA GLY A 31 -1.78 -8.18 -15.90
C GLY A 31 -2.87 -9.06 -15.33
N LYS A 32 -3.53 -8.65 -14.28
CA LYS A 32 -4.70 -9.34 -13.76
C LYS A 32 -5.94 -8.71 -14.38
N ASP A 33 -6.97 -9.52 -14.60
CA ASP A 33 -8.27 -9.02 -15.03
C ASP A 33 -8.81 -8.04 -14.01
N ASP A 34 -9.97 -7.46 -14.20
CA ASP A 34 -10.54 -6.39 -13.37
C ASP A 34 -10.68 -6.72 -11.88
N SER A 35 -9.93 -7.68 -11.39
CA SER A 35 -9.97 -8.09 -9.98
C SER A 35 -9.09 -7.21 -9.13
N TRP A 36 -9.67 -6.63 -8.09
CA TRP A 36 -8.93 -5.88 -7.10
C TRP A 36 -8.47 -6.81 -5.99
N SER A 37 -7.20 -6.67 -5.60
CA SER A 37 -6.68 -7.36 -4.43
C SER A 37 -7.11 -6.61 -3.18
N SER A 38 -7.83 -7.28 -2.32
CA SER A 38 -8.28 -6.70 -1.05
C SER A 38 -7.22 -6.91 0.02
N ASP A 39 -7.10 -5.95 0.92
CA ASP A 39 -6.25 -6.06 2.11
C ASP A 39 -4.78 -6.30 1.79
N VAL A 40 -4.25 -5.59 0.81
CA VAL A 40 -2.80 -5.58 0.58
C VAL A 40 -2.17 -4.90 1.79
N SER A 41 -1.23 -5.59 2.44
CA SER A 41 -0.60 -5.09 3.67
C SER A 41 0.91 -5.05 3.54
N PHE A 42 1.49 -3.97 4.03
CA PHE A 42 2.94 -3.84 4.16
C PHE A 42 3.29 -3.42 5.57
N VAL A 43 4.38 -3.95 6.10
CA VAL A 43 4.86 -3.63 7.45
C VAL A 43 6.15 -2.85 7.35
N PHE A 44 6.21 -1.74 8.05
CA PHE A 44 7.39 -0.85 8.09
C PHE A 44 7.87 -0.70 9.52
N SER A 45 9.19 -0.72 9.71
CA SER A 45 9.77 -0.69 11.04
C SER A 45 9.93 0.72 11.61
N ASN A 46 9.84 1.74 10.76
CA ASN A 46 9.95 3.12 11.21
C ASN A 46 9.09 4.06 10.37
N LEU A 47 8.91 5.26 10.88
CA LEU A 47 8.06 6.26 10.26
C LEU A 47 8.59 6.76 8.91
N ASP A 48 9.90 6.82 8.75
CA ASP A 48 10.51 7.28 7.51
C ASP A 48 10.20 6.32 6.36
N GLU A 49 10.28 5.02 6.62
CA GLU A 49 9.93 4.01 5.64
C GLU A 49 8.44 4.08 5.27
N LEU A 50 7.58 4.25 6.27
CA LEU A 50 6.16 4.40 6.06
C LEU A 50 5.86 5.64 5.21
N SER A 51 6.49 6.74 5.52
CA SER A 51 6.30 7.99 4.78
C SER A 51 6.70 7.85 3.32
N THR A 52 7.83 7.20 3.05
CA THR A 52 8.28 6.91 1.70
C THR A 52 7.28 6.04 0.94
N ALA A 53 6.73 5.04 1.62
CA ALA A 53 5.73 4.15 1.03
C ALA A 53 4.44 4.91 0.69
N ILE A 54 4.00 5.79 1.57
CA ILE A 54 2.80 6.59 1.33
C ILE A 54 3.00 7.50 0.12
N ASP A 55 4.17 8.11 -0.01
CA ASP A 55 4.49 8.96 -1.16
C ASP A 55 4.44 8.16 -2.47
N ALA A 56 4.99 6.95 -2.46
CA ALA A 56 4.93 6.06 -3.63
C ALA A 56 3.49 5.65 -3.94
N LEU A 57 2.69 5.41 -2.92
CA LEU A 57 1.29 5.04 -3.08
C LEU A 57 0.48 6.16 -3.72
N LYS A 58 0.74 7.40 -3.33
CA LYS A 58 0.06 8.57 -3.90
C LYS A 58 0.26 8.71 -5.40
N GLU A 59 1.40 8.28 -5.91
CA GLU A 59 1.67 8.33 -7.34
C GLU A 59 0.77 7.39 -8.15
N LEU A 60 0.24 6.35 -7.52
CA LEU A 60 -0.65 5.40 -8.15
C LEU A 60 -2.14 5.72 -7.98
N MET A 61 -2.44 6.68 -7.15
CA MET A 61 -3.82 7.10 -6.90
C MET A 61 -4.42 7.97 -8.01
#